data_f29f2bd19e6a5d743d356c919bafadc5
#
_entry.id   f29f2bd19e6a5d743d356c919bafadc5
#
_cell.length_a   1.000
_cell.length_b   1.000
_cell.length_c   1.000
_cell.angle_alpha   90.00
_cell.angle_beta   90.00
_cell.angle_gamma   90.00
#
_symmetry.space_group_name_H-M   'P 1'
#
loop_
_entity.id
_entity.type
_entity.pdbx_description
1 polymer ?
#
loop_
_entity_poly.entity_id
_entity_poly.type
_entity_poly.pdbx_seq_one_letter_code
_entity_poly.pdbx_strand_id
1 'polypeptide(L)'
;MGEVDWNELQNNLEATIPVYDRINRFATVGQVSRWRRMVASRLPEEGKILEIGSGPGSFAEIVEGRDLVCLDPIPSMIAAAEPRVNSKRRERGDSDASFVKGEAESLPFDDSTFDGVCSLFSFRDWYDKRKGLSEALRVLKPGGTIVIVDP
;
A
#
# COMPACT_ATOMS: atom_id res chain seq x y z
N MET A 1 18.62 -4.75 -18.77
CA MET A 1 17.91 -4.57 -17.51
C MET A 1 17.35 -5.94 -17.15
N GLY A 2 17.88 -6.58 -16.10
CA GLY A 2 17.49 -7.94 -15.75
C GLY A 2 16.01 -7.99 -15.34
N GLU A 3 15.31 -9.03 -15.80
CA GLU A 3 14.00 -9.37 -15.25
C GLU A 3 14.15 -9.54 -13.74
N VAL A 4 13.29 -8.86 -13.01
CA VAL A 4 13.20 -9.07 -11.56
C VAL A 4 12.75 -10.51 -11.37
N ASP A 5 13.55 -11.32 -10.69
CA ASP A 5 13.11 -12.65 -10.28
C ASP A 5 12.04 -12.50 -9.20
N TRP A 6 10.80 -12.51 -9.64
CA TRP A 6 9.63 -12.37 -8.77
C TRP A 6 9.57 -13.45 -7.69
N ASN A 7 10.09 -14.65 -7.97
CA ASN A 7 10.10 -15.73 -7.00
C ASN A 7 11.11 -15.46 -5.88
N GLU A 8 12.28 -14.93 -6.24
CA GLU A 8 13.29 -14.54 -5.24
C GLU A 8 12.82 -13.37 -4.39
N LEU A 9 12.25 -12.34 -5.03
CA LEU A 9 11.67 -11.20 -4.34
C LEU A 9 10.53 -11.62 -3.40
N GLN A 10 9.64 -12.48 -3.88
CA GLN A 10 8.53 -13.01 -3.09
C GLN A 10 9.04 -13.78 -1.88
N ASN A 11 9.96 -14.71 -2.04
CA ASN A 11 10.51 -15.49 -0.95
C ASN A 11 11.19 -14.61 0.11
N ASN A 12 11.93 -13.60 -0.32
CA ASN A 12 12.59 -12.66 0.57
C ASN A 12 11.60 -11.82 1.37
N LEU A 13 10.54 -11.33 0.70
CA LEU A 13 9.49 -10.54 1.35
C LEU A 13 8.64 -11.39 2.30
N GLU A 14 8.28 -12.62 1.92
CA GLU A 14 7.53 -13.55 2.78
C GLU A 14 8.30 -13.89 4.06
N ALA A 15 9.61 -14.09 3.97
CA ALA A 15 10.45 -14.35 5.13
C ALA A 15 10.48 -13.15 6.11
N THR A 16 10.19 -11.95 5.64
CA THR A 16 10.20 -10.74 6.48
C THR A 16 8.84 -10.43 7.14
N ILE A 17 7.74 -11.09 6.72
CA ILE A 17 6.40 -10.82 7.25
C ILE A 17 6.35 -10.76 8.79
N PRO A 18 6.90 -11.76 9.53
CA PRO A 18 6.81 -11.77 10.99
C PRO A 18 7.55 -10.62 11.68
N VAL A 19 8.53 -10.03 10.99
CA VAL A 19 9.41 -8.99 11.55
C VAL A 19 9.40 -7.70 10.73
N TYR A 20 8.50 -7.60 9.76
CA TYR A 20 8.42 -6.52 8.78
C TYR A 20 8.48 -5.13 9.42
N ASP A 21 7.67 -4.89 10.43
CA ASP A 21 7.64 -3.60 11.11
C ASP A 21 8.90 -3.34 11.94
N ARG A 22 9.53 -4.40 12.49
CA ARG A 22 10.80 -4.27 13.20
C ARG A 22 11.93 -3.90 12.25
N ILE A 23 11.99 -4.56 11.08
CA ILE A 23 13.00 -4.28 10.05
C ILE A 23 12.84 -2.84 9.56
N ASN A 24 11.63 -2.44 9.17
CA ASN A 24 11.37 -1.09 8.70
C ASN A 24 11.67 -0.03 9.77
N ARG A 25 11.28 -0.28 11.02
CA ARG A 25 11.56 0.63 12.13
C ARG A 25 13.06 0.76 12.39
N PHE A 26 13.83 -0.32 12.27
CA PHE A 26 15.27 -0.29 12.42
C PHE A 26 15.94 0.42 11.24
N ALA A 27 15.56 0.08 10.00
CA ALA A 27 16.11 0.66 8.79
C ALA A 27 15.86 2.18 8.69
N THR A 28 14.78 2.68 9.28
CA THR A 28 14.41 4.10 9.25
C THR A 28 14.65 4.84 10.56
N VAL A 29 15.46 4.25 11.46
CA VAL A 29 15.77 4.83 12.77
C VAL A 29 14.49 5.16 13.58
N GLY A 30 13.48 4.31 13.48
CA GLY A 30 12.21 4.46 14.20
C GLY A 30 11.22 5.50 13.63
N GLN A 31 11.50 6.07 12.45
CA GLN A 31 10.64 7.10 11.85
C GLN A 31 9.45 6.54 11.06
N VAL A 32 9.39 5.24 10.84
CA VAL A 32 8.32 4.58 10.05
C VAL A 32 6.92 5.01 10.51
N SER A 33 6.65 4.97 11.82
CA SER A 33 5.34 5.36 12.34
C SER A 33 5.01 6.83 12.11
N ARG A 34 6.01 7.70 12.14
CA ARG A 34 5.85 9.13 11.83
C ARG A 34 5.51 9.31 10.35
N TRP A 35 6.21 8.61 9.46
CA TRP A 35 5.96 8.68 8.02
C TRP A 35 4.59 8.15 7.64
N ARG A 36 4.15 7.04 8.23
CA ARG A 36 2.80 6.51 8.02
C ARG A 36 1.72 7.53 8.43
N ARG A 37 1.86 8.16 9.60
CA ARG A 37 0.93 9.21 10.04
C ARG A 37 0.97 10.44 9.13
N MET A 38 2.15 10.83 8.67
CA MET A 38 2.29 11.93 7.73
C MET A 38 1.57 11.64 6.41
N VAL A 39 1.72 10.44 5.86
CA VAL A 39 1.00 10.04 4.64
C VAL A 39 -0.51 10.07 4.88
N ALA A 40 -0.98 9.48 5.97
CA ALA A 40 -2.40 9.48 6.31
C ALA A 40 -2.97 10.91 6.42
N SER A 41 -2.20 11.85 6.97
CA SER A 41 -2.62 13.25 7.11
C SER A 41 -2.61 14.04 5.79
N ARG A 42 -1.91 13.57 4.77
CA ARG A 42 -1.85 14.22 3.46
C ARG A 42 -2.85 13.65 2.45
N LEU A 43 -3.39 12.48 2.74
CA LEU A 43 -4.46 11.90 1.94
C LEU A 43 -5.81 12.57 2.29
N PRO A 44 -6.79 12.56 1.37
CA PRO A 44 -8.15 12.99 1.68
C PRO A 44 -8.68 12.29 2.93
N GLU A 45 -9.39 13.03 3.78
CA GLU A 45 -9.98 12.49 5.02
C GLU A 45 -11.18 11.58 4.74
N GLU A 46 -11.81 11.75 3.59
CA GLU A 46 -12.96 10.99 3.12
C GLU A 46 -12.71 10.47 1.71
N GLY A 47 -13.57 9.55 1.26
CA GLY A 47 -13.53 9.00 -0.09
C GLY A 47 -12.75 7.71 -0.19
N LYS A 48 -12.38 7.37 -1.41
CA LYS A 48 -11.76 6.09 -1.76
C LYS A 48 -10.26 6.25 -1.94
N ILE A 49 -9.50 5.47 -1.17
CA ILE A 49 -8.04 5.51 -1.16
C ILE A 49 -7.47 4.17 -1.63
N LEU A 50 -6.48 4.23 -2.51
CA LEU A 50 -5.69 3.07 -2.93
C LEU A 50 -4.30 3.12 -2.29
N GLU A 51 -3.91 2.05 -1.63
CA GLU A 51 -2.52 1.79 -1.24
C GLU A 51 -1.91 0.78 -2.20
N ILE A 52 -0.84 1.19 -2.92
CA ILE A 52 -0.09 0.32 -3.83
C ILE A 52 1.11 -0.26 -3.09
N GLY A 53 1.20 -1.59 -3.05
CA GLY A 53 2.22 -2.29 -2.29
C GLY A 53 1.94 -2.26 -0.79
N SER A 54 0.75 -2.71 -0.40
CA SER A 54 0.28 -2.61 0.98
C SER A 54 1.02 -3.53 1.97
N GLY A 55 1.72 -4.55 1.47
CA GLY A 55 2.44 -5.49 2.30
C GLY A 55 1.53 -6.15 3.35
N PRO A 56 2.06 -6.38 4.57
CA PRO A 56 1.29 -7.01 5.64
C PRO A 56 0.27 -6.07 6.32
N GLY A 57 0.00 -4.88 5.76
CA GLY A 57 -1.10 -4.00 6.17
C GLY A 57 -0.78 -3.00 7.27
N SER A 58 0.47 -2.72 7.55
CA SER A 58 0.86 -1.84 8.66
C SER A 58 0.39 -0.39 8.51
N PHE A 59 0.31 0.13 7.28
CA PHE A 59 -0.28 1.43 7.02
C PHE A 59 -1.81 1.35 7.04
N ALA A 60 -2.38 0.33 6.41
CA ALA A 60 -3.83 0.13 6.36
C ALA A 60 -4.48 0.06 7.75
N GLU A 61 -3.75 -0.45 8.75
CA GLU A 61 -4.24 -0.50 10.14
C GLU A 61 -4.51 0.88 10.75
N ILE A 62 -3.78 1.90 10.34
CA ILE A 62 -3.87 3.24 10.95
C ILE A 62 -4.75 4.21 10.16
N VAL A 63 -5.16 3.85 8.95
CA VAL A 63 -6.03 4.69 8.12
C VAL A 63 -7.48 4.54 8.56
N GLU A 64 -8.06 5.62 9.03
CA GLU A 64 -9.43 5.67 9.58
C GLU A 64 -10.40 6.34 8.60
N GLY A 65 -11.67 5.94 8.63
CA GLY A 65 -12.79 6.67 8.04
C GLY A 65 -12.85 6.72 6.51
N ARG A 66 -11.93 6.05 5.79
CA ARG A 66 -11.88 6.02 4.32
C ARG A 66 -12.35 4.67 3.80
N ASP A 67 -12.83 4.67 2.55
CA ASP A 67 -13.01 3.43 1.78
C ASP A 67 -11.63 3.02 1.24
N LEU A 68 -11.01 2.04 1.88
CA LEU A 68 -9.63 1.66 1.66
C LEU A 68 -9.53 0.43 0.76
N VAL A 69 -8.73 0.55 -0.30
CA VAL A 69 -8.33 -0.56 -1.17
C VAL A 69 -6.83 -0.76 -1.05
N CYS A 70 -6.43 -1.97 -0.72
CA CYS A 70 -5.03 -2.38 -0.58
C CYS A 70 -4.67 -3.31 -1.74
N LEU A 71 -3.59 -2.99 -2.45
CA LEU A 71 -3.10 -3.81 -3.56
C LEU A 71 -1.68 -4.27 -3.26
N ASP A 72 -1.43 -5.56 -3.44
CA ASP A 72 -0.11 -6.14 -3.31
C ASP A 72 0.07 -7.30 -4.31
N PRO A 73 1.25 -7.48 -4.93
CA PRO A 73 1.48 -8.59 -5.85
C PRO A 73 1.64 -9.95 -5.15
N ILE A 74 1.88 -9.96 -3.84
CA ILE A 74 2.24 -11.14 -3.08
C ILE A 74 1.03 -11.66 -2.27
N PRO A 75 0.47 -12.84 -2.63
CA PRO A 75 -0.72 -13.37 -1.95
C PRO A 75 -0.55 -13.59 -0.45
N SER A 76 0.62 -14.00 0.02
CA SER A 76 0.89 -14.20 1.44
C SER A 76 0.88 -12.90 2.24
N MET A 77 1.25 -11.76 1.63
CA MET A 77 1.10 -10.44 2.24
C MET A 77 -0.37 -10.10 2.46
N ILE A 78 -1.20 -10.32 1.46
CA ILE A 78 -2.65 -10.11 1.55
C ILE A 78 -3.26 -11.02 2.63
N ALA A 79 -2.90 -12.30 2.64
CA ALA A 79 -3.40 -13.26 3.62
C ALA A 79 -3.04 -12.88 5.06
N ALA A 80 -1.86 -12.30 5.28
CA ALA A 80 -1.45 -11.79 6.58
C ALA A 80 -2.16 -10.48 6.97
N ALA A 81 -2.39 -9.60 6.00
CA ALA A 81 -2.93 -8.25 6.22
C ALA A 81 -4.45 -8.25 6.48
N GLU A 82 -5.21 -8.94 5.64
CA GLU A 82 -6.68 -8.81 5.59
C GLU A 82 -7.38 -9.06 6.92
N PRO A 83 -7.15 -10.18 7.64
CA PRO A 83 -7.84 -10.43 8.91
C PRO A 83 -7.43 -9.42 9.98
N ARG A 84 -6.16 -9.06 10.03
CA ARG A 84 -5.61 -8.14 11.03
C ARG A 84 -6.13 -6.72 10.84
N VAL A 85 -6.05 -6.20 9.63
CA VAL A 85 -6.52 -4.85 9.27
C VAL A 85 -8.02 -4.73 9.51
N ASN A 86 -8.81 -5.68 9.01
CA ASN A 86 -10.26 -5.60 9.10
C ASN A 86 -10.78 -5.82 10.51
N SER A 87 -10.10 -6.62 11.34
CA SER A 87 -10.41 -6.70 12.77
C SER A 87 -10.32 -5.32 13.45
N LYS A 88 -9.22 -4.61 13.21
CA LYS A 88 -9.02 -3.26 13.77
C LYS A 88 -9.98 -2.23 13.20
N ARG A 89 -10.28 -2.29 11.92
CA ARG A 89 -11.25 -1.39 11.28
C ARG A 89 -12.65 -1.57 11.88
N ARG A 90 -13.10 -2.80 12.06
CA ARG A 90 -14.39 -3.11 12.69
C ARG A 90 -14.47 -2.64 14.14
N GLU A 91 -13.40 -2.77 14.92
CA GLU A 91 -13.33 -2.26 16.31
C GLU A 91 -13.55 -0.75 16.37
N ARG A 92 -13.13 0.00 15.34
CA ARG A 92 -13.35 1.46 15.25
C ARG A 92 -14.69 1.85 14.64
N GLY A 93 -15.46 0.91 14.10
CA GLY A 93 -16.69 1.17 13.36
C GLY A 93 -16.47 1.55 11.89
N ASP A 94 -15.27 1.35 11.34
CA ASP A 94 -14.97 1.54 9.93
C ASP A 94 -15.42 0.34 9.10
N SER A 95 -15.72 0.57 7.80
CA SER A 95 -15.95 -0.49 6.84
C SER A 95 -14.66 -1.30 6.60
N ASP A 96 -14.82 -2.56 6.20
CA ASP A 96 -13.69 -3.39 5.82
C ASP A 96 -12.92 -2.78 4.66
N ALA A 97 -11.59 -2.90 4.69
CA ALA A 97 -10.75 -2.65 3.55
C ALA A 97 -10.86 -3.80 2.54
N SER A 98 -10.75 -3.47 1.26
CA SER A 98 -10.66 -4.46 0.18
C SER A 98 -9.20 -4.78 -0.10
N PHE A 99 -8.89 -6.06 -0.34
CA PHE A 99 -7.55 -6.52 -0.68
C PHE A 99 -7.55 -7.14 -2.07
N VAL A 100 -6.66 -6.64 -2.93
CA VAL A 100 -6.59 -7.03 -4.35
C VAL A 100 -5.16 -7.43 -4.69
N LYS A 101 -5.00 -8.58 -5.33
CA LYS A 101 -3.71 -8.97 -5.91
C LYS A 101 -3.49 -8.20 -7.21
N GLY A 102 -2.35 -7.54 -7.33
CA GLY A 102 -1.99 -6.80 -8.54
C GLY A 102 -0.65 -6.09 -8.43
N GLU A 103 -0.22 -5.55 -9.56
CA GLU A 103 1.04 -4.83 -9.71
C GLU A 103 0.76 -3.35 -10.01
N ALA A 104 1.69 -2.48 -9.59
CA ALA A 104 1.59 -1.04 -9.83
C ALA A 104 1.49 -0.69 -11.32
N GLU A 105 2.17 -1.47 -12.16
CA GLU A 105 2.29 -1.27 -13.60
C GLU A 105 1.06 -1.69 -14.40
N SER A 106 0.09 -2.34 -13.76
CA SER A 106 -1.18 -2.77 -14.37
C SER A 106 -2.28 -2.83 -13.30
N LEU A 107 -2.77 -1.68 -12.92
CA LEU A 107 -3.78 -1.56 -11.88
C LEU A 107 -5.15 -2.06 -12.37
N PRO A 108 -5.77 -3.02 -11.69
CA PRO A 108 -7.04 -3.62 -12.10
C PRO A 108 -8.25 -2.75 -11.70
N PHE A 109 -8.18 -1.46 -11.97
CA PHE A 109 -9.21 -0.48 -11.64
C PHE A 109 -9.50 0.41 -12.84
N ASP A 110 -10.71 0.93 -12.88
CA ASP A 110 -11.12 1.91 -13.90
C ASP A 110 -10.40 3.25 -13.70
N ASP A 111 -10.40 4.06 -14.76
CA ASP A 111 -9.92 5.43 -14.71
C ASP A 111 -10.69 6.23 -13.66
N SER A 112 -10.03 7.18 -13.03
CA SER A 112 -10.69 8.14 -12.12
C SER A 112 -11.56 7.49 -11.04
N THR A 113 -11.02 6.48 -10.37
CA THR A 113 -11.72 5.71 -9.32
C THR A 113 -11.42 6.22 -7.92
N PHE A 114 -10.20 6.68 -7.66
CA PHE A 114 -9.71 6.99 -6.32
C PHE A 114 -9.57 8.49 -6.08
N ASP A 115 -9.91 8.92 -4.88
CA ASP A 115 -9.69 10.29 -4.39
C ASP A 115 -8.25 10.50 -3.93
N GLY A 116 -7.59 9.43 -3.49
CA GLY A 116 -6.19 9.41 -3.12
C GLY A 116 -5.51 8.09 -3.46
N VAL A 117 -4.22 8.16 -3.77
CA VAL A 117 -3.36 7.01 -4.03
C VAL A 117 -2.09 7.17 -3.23
N CYS A 118 -1.63 6.13 -2.56
CA CYS A 118 -0.37 6.16 -1.83
C CYS A 118 0.45 4.89 -2.05
N SER A 119 1.74 5.03 -1.82
CA SER A 119 2.70 3.93 -1.76
C SER A 119 3.75 4.25 -0.70
N LEU A 120 3.94 3.32 0.24
CA LEU A 120 4.89 3.46 1.33
C LEU A 120 5.87 2.29 1.30
N PHE A 121 7.15 2.59 1.07
CA PHE A 121 8.26 1.63 1.09
C PHE A 121 8.18 0.52 0.03
N SER A 122 7.41 0.73 -1.05
CA SER A 122 7.28 -0.24 -2.14
C SER A 122 7.61 0.31 -3.52
N PHE A 123 7.73 1.62 -3.66
CA PHE A 123 8.01 2.26 -4.96
C PHE A 123 9.33 1.80 -5.58
N ARG A 124 10.36 1.54 -4.75
CA ARG A 124 11.66 1.00 -5.20
C ARG A 124 11.53 -0.34 -5.90
N ASP A 125 10.53 -1.15 -5.53
CA ASP A 125 10.31 -2.50 -6.03
C ASP A 125 9.48 -2.53 -7.33
N TRP A 126 8.92 -1.40 -7.74
CA TRP A 126 8.22 -1.31 -9.02
C TRP A 126 9.20 -1.51 -10.17
N TYR A 127 8.95 -2.49 -11.02
CA TYR A 127 9.87 -2.84 -12.11
C TYR A 127 9.89 -1.79 -13.23
N ASP A 128 8.77 -1.09 -13.48
CA ASP A 128 8.68 0.07 -14.36
C ASP A 128 7.99 1.23 -13.64
N LYS A 129 8.79 2.07 -13.00
CA LYS A 129 8.30 3.20 -12.20
C LYS A 129 7.49 4.20 -13.02
N ARG A 130 7.88 4.41 -14.27
CA ARG A 130 7.15 5.32 -15.17
C ARG A 130 5.76 4.80 -15.46
N LYS A 131 5.65 3.53 -15.77
CA LYS A 131 4.37 2.87 -16.04
C LYS A 131 3.51 2.83 -14.78
N GLY A 132 4.08 2.48 -13.65
CA GLY A 132 3.39 2.48 -12.35
C GLY A 132 2.84 3.86 -11.98
N LEU A 133 3.63 4.92 -12.18
CA LEU A 133 3.15 6.30 -11.97
C LEU A 133 2.03 6.69 -12.94
N SER A 134 2.15 6.28 -14.20
CA SER A 134 1.10 6.50 -15.20
C SER A 134 -0.22 5.81 -14.81
N GLU A 135 -0.15 4.58 -14.35
CA GLU A 135 -1.30 3.84 -13.85
C GLU A 135 -1.90 4.49 -12.58
N ALA A 136 -1.07 4.89 -11.64
CA ALA A 136 -1.52 5.61 -10.43
C ALA A 136 -2.27 6.90 -10.79
N LEU A 137 -1.76 7.67 -11.77
CA LEU A 137 -2.44 8.87 -12.27
C LEU A 137 -3.74 8.54 -13.01
N ARG A 138 -3.77 7.45 -13.77
CA ARG A 138 -4.96 7.01 -14.52
C ARG A 138 -6.13 6.71 -13.59
N VAL A 139 -5.87 5.97 -12.51
CA VAL A 139 -6.91 5.57 -11.55
C VAL A 139 -7.29 6.67 -10.55
N LEU A 140 -6.48 7.73 -10.46
CA LEU A 140 -6.75 8.89 -9.61
C LEU A 140 -7.76 9.82 -10.30
N LYS A 141 -8.74 10.27 -9.54
CA LYS A 141 -9.68 11.30 -10.00
C LYS A 141 -8.95 12.63 -10.24
N PRO A 142 -9.45 13.47 -11.19
CA PRO A 142 -8.98 14.83 -11.32
C PRO A 142 -9.03 15.59 -9.99
N GLY A 143 -7.95 16.25 -9.61
CA GLY A 143 -7.83 16.94 -8.33
C GLY A 143 -7.50 16.04 -7.13
N GLY A 144 -7.36 14.73 -7.35
CA GLY A 144 -6.94 13.78 -6.31
C GLY A 144 -5.48 13.95 -5.87
N THR A 145 -5.10 13.24 -4.83
CA THR A 145 -3.78 13.34 -4.21
C THR A 145 -3.01 12.04 -4.35
N ILE A 146 -1.74 12.12 -4.77
CA ILE A 146 -0.77 11.00 -4.70
C ILE A 146 0.27 11.31 -3.64
N VAL A 147 0.55 10.35 -2.77
CA VAL A 147 1.62 10.42 -1.78
C VAL A 147 2.49 9.18 -1.87
N ILE A 148 3.76 9.36 -2.17
CA ILE A 148 4.76 8.29 -2.21
C ILE A 148 5.85 8.60 -1.19
N VAL A 149 6.16 7.62 -0.35
CA VAL A 149 7.28 7.66 0.60
C VAL A 149 8.13 6.43 0.40
N ASP A 150 9.38 6.67 0.07
CA ASP A 150 10.39 5.61 -0.08
C ASP A 150 11.74 6.16 0.36
N PRO A 151 12.41 5.58 1.36
CA PRO A 151 13.73 6.04 1.84
C PRO A 151 14.85 5.65 0.91
#